data_d4afd0ebbdad4dde7bbbbb0872f97f8b
#
_entry.id   d4afd0ebbdad4dde7bbbbb0872f97f8b
#
_cell.length_a   1.000
_cell.length_b   1.000
_cell.length_c   1.000
_cell.angle_alpha   90.00
_cell.angle_beta   90.00
_cell.angle_gamma   90.00
#
_symmetry.space_group_name_H-M   'P 1'
#
loop_
_entity.id
_entity.type
_entity.pdbx_description
1 polymer ?
#
loop_
_entity_poly.entity_id
_entity_poly.type
_entity_poly.pdbx_seq_one_letter_code
_entity_poly.pdbx_strand_id
1 'polypeptide(L)'
;VRCRRRAWLDRHANPDDRLYTAHRTLQLDDQQRSFVALLPGKPGHGLAACERGDAGVVGVRLRAVMPDDSSLKGAALEAHPPLLERVKGASRWGDFAYRPVIARQGRRLTREHRFQLALAGRLLAEFQGGPVPDGLALAGSGRRLERERLPLGNSLNRQLDDSLLRLSADLNRTDPPALTADRRKCTLCS
;
A
#
# COMPACT_ATOMS: atom_id res chain seq x y z
N VAL A 1 5.81 7.95 -3.48
CA VAL A 1 6.10 8.07 -4.93
C VAL A 1 7.59 8.26 -5.11
N ARG A 2 8.24 7.36 -5.86
CA ARG A 2 9.70 7.43 -6.10
C ARG A 2 10.06 8.53 -7.10
N CYS A 3 9.18 8.79 -8.06
CA CYS A 3 9.38 9.83 -9.08
C CYS A 3 8.09 10.65 -9.24
N ARG A 4 8.19 11.96 -8.97
CA ARG A 4 7.07 12.91 -9.06
C ARG A 4 6.59 13.07 -10.51
N ARG A 5 7.54 13.20 -11.44
CA ARG A 5 7.26 13.29 -12.88
C ARG A 5 6.54 12.04 -13.40
N ARG A 6 6.97 10.83 -12.99
CA ARG A 6 6.30 9.59 -13.39
C ARG A 6 4.84 9.57 -12.90
N ALA A 7 4.58 9.97 -11.66
CA ALA A 7 3.22 10.04 -11.14
C ALA A 7 2.34 11.01 -11.94
N TRP A 8 2.92 12.15 -12.35
CA TRP A 8 2.24 13.12 -13.21
C TRP A 8 1.94 12.51 -14.58
N LEU A 9 2.93 11.88 -15.22
CA LEU A 9 2.75 11.21 -16.52
C LEU A 9 1.72 10.06 -16.44
N ASP A 10 1.72 9.28 -15.35
CA ASP A 10 0.75 8.21 -15.14
C ASP A 10 -0.70 8.75 -15.08
N ARG A 11 -0.89 10.03 -14.72
CA ARG A 11 -2.21 10.68 -14.69
C ARG A 11 -2.57 11.34 -16.01
N HIS A 12 -1.63 12.01 -16.67
CA HIS A 12 -1.90 12.94 -17.78
C HIS A 12 -1.50 12.40 -19.16
N ALA A 13 -0.58 11.43 -19.24
CA ALA A 13 -0.20 10.82 -20.50
C ALA A 13 -1.21 9.76 -20.95
N ASN A 14 -1.20 9.45 -22.25
CA ASN A 14 -2.03 8.39 -22.78
C ASN A 14 -1.69 7.06 -22.11
N PRO A 15 -2.69 6.32 -21.57
CA PRO A 15 -2.47 5.00 -21.00
C PRO A 15 -1.79 4.01 -21.95
N ASP A 16 -2.00 4.14 -23.25
CA ASP A 16 -1.42 3.27 -24.29
C ASP A 16 0.09 3.46 -24.45
N ASP A 17 0.61 4.62 -24.04
CA ASP A 17 2.06 4.91 -24.05
C ASP A 17 2.80 4.28 -22.85
N ARG A 18 2.07 3.58 -21.97
CA ARG A 18 2.65 2.92 -20.78
C ARG A 18 3.30 1.60 -21.17
N LEU A 19 4.57 1.65 -21.49
CA LEU A 19 5.35 0.43 -21.68
C LEU A 19 5.62 -0.24 -20.33
N TYR A 20 4.75 -1.17 -19.94
CA TYR A 20 5.11 -2.15 -18.91
C TYR A 20 5.98 -3.20 -19.61
N THR A 21 7.26 -3.22 -19.27
CA THR A 21 8.12 -4.28 -19.78
C THR A 21 7.63 -5.63 -19.26
N ALA A 22 7.58 -6.65 -20.11
CA ALA A 22 7.19 -8.03 -19.72
C ALA A 22 7.98 -8.52 -18.50
N HIS A 23 9.24 -8.09 -18.39
CA HIS A 23 10.10 -8.37 -17.24
C HIS A 23 9.53 -7.84 -15.93
N ARG A 24 8.95 -6.64 -15.90
CA ARG A 24 8.38 -6.06 -14.67
C ARG A 24 7.10 -6.79 -14.25
N THR A 25 6.27 -7.19 -15.20
CA THR A 25 5.07 -8.00 -14.92
C THR A 25 5.49 -9.34 -14.31
N LEU A 26 6.45 -10.03 -14.91
CA LEU A 26 6.99 -11.28 -14.38
C LEU A 26 7.58 -11.13 -12.97
N GLN A 27 8.29 -10.04 -12.69
CA GLN A 27 8.81 -9.76 -11.35
C GLN A 27 7.69 -9.57 -10.31
N LEU A 28 6.63 -8.85 -10.65
CA LEU A 28 5.50 -8.64 -9.75
C LEU A 28 4.76 -9.95 -9.47
N ASP A 29 4.53 -10.76 -10.49
CA ASP A 29 3.89 -12.07 -10.37
C ASP A 29 4.74 -13.04 -9.52
N ASP A 30 6.05 -13.02 -9.70
CA ASP A 30 6.97 -13.85 -8.91
C ASP A 30 7.03 -13.39 -7.44
N GLN A 31 7.05 -12.08 -7.20
CA GLN A 31 6.96 -11.52 -5.86
C GLN A 31 5.65 -11.90 -5.17
N GLN A 32 4.54 -11.84 -5.88
CA GLN A 32 3.23 -12.21 -5.34
C GLN A 32 3.16 -13.70 -5.05
N ARG A 33 3.65 -14.57 -5.96
CA ARG A 33 3.72 -16.02 -5.73
C ARG A 33 4.59 -16.35 -4.52
N SER A 34 5.78 -15.77 -4.44
CA SER A 34 6.70 -15.95 -3.31
C SER A 34 6.09 -15.48 -1.99
N PHE A 35 5.32 -14.39 -2.01
CA PHE A 35 4.61 -13.88 -0.85
C PHE A 35 3.51 -14.83 -0.39
N VAL A 36 2.68 -15.32 -1.32
CA VAL A 36 1.62 -16.28 -1.02
C VAL A 36 2.18 -17.59 -0.46
N ALA A 37 3.33 -18.05 -0.97
CA ALA A 37 4.01 -19.24 -0.47
C ALA A 37 4.54 -19.10 0.98
N LEU A 38 4.70 -17.86 1.48
CA LEU A 38 5.10 -17.61 2.88
C LEU A 38 3.92 -17.61 3.86
N LEU A 39 2.69 -17.68 3.37
CA LEU A 39 1.50 -17.61 4.23
C LEU A 39 1.25 -18.97 4.90
N PRO A 40 0.84 -18.97 6.18
CA PRO A 40 0.59 -20.20 6.94
C PRO A 40 -0.72 -20.92 6.57
N GLY A 41 -1.26 -20.69 5.39
CA GLY A 41 -2.49 -21.28 4.89
C GLY A 41 -2.98 -20.61 3.62
N LYS A 42 -4.02 -21.17 3.01
CA LYS A 42 -4.65 -20.55 1.83
C LYS A 42 -5.48 -19.33 2.26
N PRO A 43 -5.16 -18.12 1.81
CA PRO A 43 -5.93 -16.93 2.16
C PRO A 43 -7.31 -16.97 1.50
N GLY A 44 -8.31 -16.38 2.17
CA GLY A 44 -9.59 -16.06 1.56
C GLY A 44 -9.46 -14.90 0.57
N HIS A 45 -10.49 -14.66 -0.23
CA HIS A 45 -10.46 -13.63 -1.27
C HIS A 45 -11.60 -12.62 -1.11
N GLY A 46 -11.26 -11.33 -1.17
CA GLY A 46 -12.21 -10.22 -1.21
C GLY A 46 -12.97 -9.97 0.10
N LEU A 47 -14.00 -9.12 0.02
CA LEU A 47 -14.78 -8.68 1.17
C LEU A 47 -15.46 -9.83 1.92
N ALA A 48 -16.04 -10.77 1.21
CA ALA A 48 -16.72 -11.91 1.83
C ALA A 48 -15.82 -12.75 2.75
N ALA A 49 -14.52 -12.81 2.46
CA ALA A 49 -13.54 -13.45 3.33
C ALA A 49 -13.27 -12.63 4.61
N CYS A 50 -13.29 -11.29 4.51
CA CYS A 50 -13.23 -10.43 5.68
C CYS A 50 -14.44 -10.62 6.59
N GLU A 51 -15.63 -10.71 6.03
CA GLU A 51 -16.89 -10.89 6.77
C GLU A 51 -16.95 -12.23 7.49
N ARG A 52 -16.41 -13.29 6.89
CA ARG A 52 -16.30 -14.61 7.53
C ARG A 52 -15.25 -14.68 8.62
N GLY A 53 -14.34 -13.70 8.68
CA GLY A 53 -13.22 -13.72 9.62
C GLY A 53 -12.09 -14.69 9.22
N ASP A 54 -11.85 -14.86 7.92
CA ASP A 54 -10.75 -15.72 7.44
C ASP A 54 -9.39 -15.22 8.01
N ALA A 55 -8.48 -16.12 8.35
CA ALA A 55 -7.22 -15.78 9.01
C ALA A 55 -6.30 -14.86 8.19
N GLY A 56 -6.38 -14.96 6.86
CA GLY A 56 -5.71 -14.10 5.91
C GLY A 56 -6.63 -13.83 4.72
N VAL A 57 -6.61 -12.61 4.19
CA VAL A 57 -7.45 -12.20 3.06
C VAL A 57 -6.64 -11.44 2.03
N VAL A 58 -6.79 -11.82 0.77
CA VAL A 58 -6.17 -11.18 -0.40
C VAL A 58 -7.24 -10.57 -1.32
N GLY A 59 -6.81 -9.74 -2.29
CA GLY A 59 -7.71 -9.16 -3.29
C GLY A 59 -8.68 -8.12 -2.74
N VAL A 60 -8.38 -7.49 -1.62
CA VAL A 60 -9.19 -6.39 -1.06
C VAL A 60 -8.73 -5.07 -1.65
N ARG A 61 -9.68 -4.30 -2.15
CA ARG A 61 -9.50 -2.93 -2.60
C ARG A 61 -10.06 -1.99 -1.56
N LEU A 62 -9.19 -1.20 -0.94
CA LEU A 62 -9.55 -0.20 0.05
C LEU A 62 -9.62 1.16 -0.65
N ARG A 63 -10.74 1.87 -0.50
CA ARG A 63 -10.93 3.20 -1.10
C ARG A 63 -11.73 4.09 -0.16
N ALA A 64 -11.29 5.33 -0.02
CA ALA A 64 -12.03 6.38 0.66
C ALA A 64 -11.88 7.71 -0.07
N VAL A 65 -12.89 8.56 0.03
CA VAL A 65 -12.82 9.96 -0.41
C VAL A 65 -12.56 10.81 0.82
N MET A 66 -11.51 11.62 0.76
CA MET A 66 -11.14 12.47 1.89
C MET A 66 -12.22 13.53 2.17
N PRO A 67 -12.60 13.68 3.45
CA PRO A 67 -13.66 14.61 3.84
C PRO A 67 -13.26 16.07 3.60
N ASP A 68 -14.25 16.96 3.64
CA ASP A 68 -14.11 18.38 3.30
C ASP A 68 -13.22 19.17 4.26
N ASP A 69 -13.08 18.73 5.50
CA ASP A 69 -12.22 19.30 6.53
C ASP A 69 -10.77 18.79 6.45
N SER A 70 -10.52 17.83 5.57
CA SER A 70 -9.18 17.30 5.30
C SER A 70 -8.38 18.25 4.42
N SER A 71 -7.07 18.32 4.67
CA SER A 71 -6.13 18.99 3.76
C SER A 71 -6.06 18.37 2.35
N LEU A 72 -6.62 17.18 2.18
CA LEU A 72 -6.74 16.44 0.92
C LEU A 72 -8.19 16.40 0.42
N LYS A 73 -9.00 17.40 0.78
CA LYS A 73 -10.41 17.52 0.43
C LYS A 73 -10.76 16.98 -0.95
N GLY A 74 -11.73 16.07 -0.99
CA GLY A 74 -12.25 15.47 -2.22
C GLY A 74 -11.30 14.50 -2.95
N ALA A 75 -10.07 14.32 -2.45
CA ALA A 75 -9.15 13.37 -3.05
C ALA A 75 -9.61 11.92 -2.78
N ALA A 76 -9.70 11.11 -3.83
CA ALA A 76 -9.91 9.68 -3.68
C ALA A 76 -8.57 9.00 -3.40
N LEU A 77 -8.46 8.39 -2.22
CA LEU A 77 -7.33 7.54 -1.84
C LEU A 77 -7.68 6.08 -2.04
N GLU A 78 -6.72 5.30 -2.52
CA GLU A 78 -6.89 3.90 -2.78
C GLU A 78 -5.65 3.11 -2.38
N ALA A 79 -5.85 1.91 -1.82
CA ALA A 79 -4.80 0.98 -1.48
C ALA A 79 -5.21 -0.46 -1.80
N HIS A 80 -4.23 -1.24 -2.25
CA HIS A 80 -4.37 -2.67 -2.53
C HIS A 80 -3.36 -3.43 -1.66
N PRO A 81 -3.67 -3.66 -0.37
CA PRO A 81 -2.77 -4.44 0.47
C PRO A 81 -2.64 -5.86 -0.08
N PRO A 82 -1.41 -6.39 -0.23
CA PRO A 82 -1.21 -7.74 -0.73
C PRO A 82 -1.88 -8.81 0.14
N LEU A 83 -2.01 -8.54 1.44
CA LEU A 83 -2.69 -9.39 2.40
C LEU A 83 -3.24 -8.55 3.54
N LEU A 84 -4.40 -8.95 4.05
CA LEU A 84 -4.92 -8.58 5.36
C LEU A 84 -4.78 -9.77 6.29
N GLU A 85 -4.20 -9.60 7.48
CA GLU A 85 -4.09 -10.63 8.51
C GLU A 85 -5.08 -10.35 9.63
N ARG A 86 -5.88 -11.35 10.01
CA ARG A 86 -6.81 -11.25 11.14
C ARG A 86 -6.05 -11.11 12.45
N VAL A 87 -6.49 -10.18 13.27
CA VAL A 87 -5.96 -9.91 14.61
C VAL A 87 -7.09 -9.80 15.63
N LYS A 88 -6.77 -9.90 16.91
CA LYS A 88 -7.73 -9.59 17.98
C LYS A 88 -8.07 -8.10 17.94
N GLY A 89 -9.36 -7.78 18.09
CA GLY A 89 -9.85 -6.41 18.08
C GLY A 89 -11.34 -6.39 17.74
N ALA A 90 -11.98 -5.24 17.87
CA ALA A 90 -13.34 -5.04 17.44
C ALA A 90 -13.38 -4.39 16.06
N SER A 91 -14.30 -4.85 15.22
CA SER A 91 -14.62 -4.25 13.93
C SER A 91 -16.11 -4.37 13.65
N ARG A 92 -16.58 -3.84 12.56
CA ARG A 92 -17.98 -4.02 12.11
C ARG A 92 -18.38 -5.47 11.84
N TRP A 93 -17.41 -6.39 11.80
CA TRP A 93 -17.65 -7.81 11.58
C TRP A 93 -17.65 -8.65 12.87
N GLY A 94 -17.36 -8.06 14.04
CA GLY A 94 -17.37 -8.73 15.35
C GLY A 94 -16.10 -8.52 16.15
N ASP A 95 -15.75 -9.51 16.97
CA ASP A 95 -14.62 -9.46 17.92
C ASP A 95 -13.26 -9.76 17.28
N PHE A 96 -13.11 -9.43 16.03
CA PHE A 96 -11.85 -9.50 15.32
C PHE A 96 -11.69 -8.28 14.39
N ALA A 97 -10.46 -7.98 14.03
CA ALA A 97 -10.10 -6.93 13.10
C ALA A 97 -9.01 -7.45 12.15
N TYR A 98 -8.64 -6.63 11.19
CA TYR A 98 -7.54 -6.91 10.28
C TYR A 98 -6.45 -5.86 10.39
N ARG A 99 -5.24 -6.24 10.01
CA ARG A 99 -4.13 -5.33 9.76
C ARG A 99 -3.52 -5.56 8.38
N PRO A 100 -2.97 -4.53 7.74
CA PRO A 100 -2.33 -4.68 6.45
C PRO A 100 -0.98 -5.38 6.58
N VAL A 101 -0.67 -6.24 5.62
CA VAL A 101 0.60 -6.97 5.52
C VAL A 101 1.21 -6.74 4.16
N ILE A 102 2.51 -6.45 4.13
CA ILE A 102 3.29 -6.31 2.89
C ILE A 102 4.48 -7.28 2.87
N ALA A 103 4.95 -7.59 1.68
CA ALA A 103 6.24 -8.25 1.52
C ALA A 103 7.38 -7.22 1.56
N ARG A 104 8.48 -7.55 2.20
CA ARG A 104 9.71 -6.77 2.25
C ARG A 104 10.85 -7.54 1.60
N GLN A 105 11.45 -6.94 0.59
CA GLN A 105 12.74 -7.35 0.08
C GLN A 105 13.84 -6.52 0.75
N GLY A 106 14.88 -7.16 1.24
CA GLY A 106 15.97 -6.48 1.95
C GLY A 106 15.79 -6.45 3.48
N ARG A 107 16.82 -5.92 4.17
CA ARG A 107 16.95 -6.04 5.63
C ARG A 107 16.13 -5.02 6.43
N ARG A 108 15.69 -3.91 5.85
CA ARG A 108 15.04 -2.81 6.58
C ARG A 108 13.79 -2.30 5.87
N LEU A 109 12.82 -1.84 6.64
CA LEU A 109 11.68 -1.11 6.11
C LEU A 109 12.13 0.22 5.50
N THR A 110 11.82 0.41 4.22
CA THR A 110 12.01 1.69 3.54
C THR A 110 10.88 2.65 3.90
N ARG A 111 11.07 3.95 3.62
CA ARG A 111 10.01 4.96 3.74
C ARG A 111 8.76 4.59 2.93
N GLU A 112 8.96 4.01 1.76
CA GLU A 112 7.88 3.56 0.89
C GLU A 112 7.04 2.45 1.54
N HIS A 113 7.67 1.42 2.11
CA HIS A 113 6.98 0.37 2.86
C HIS A 113 6.16 0.93 4.03
N ARG A 114 6.74 1.90 4.76
CA ARG A 114 6.06 2.56 5.88
C ARG A 114 4.82 3.32 5.42
N PHE A 115 4.91 4.03 4.29
CA PHE A 115 3.78 4.77 3.72
C PHE A 115 2.71 3.86 3.12
N GLN A 116 3.10 2.75 2.50
CA GLN A 116 2.15 1.74 2.03
C GLN A 116 1.33 1.17 3.19
N LEU A 117 1.99 0.80 4.29
CA LEU A 117 1.31 0.30 5.49
C LEU A 117 0.43 1.38 6.14
N ALA A 118 0.91 2.63 6.23
CA ALA A 118 0.15 3.72 6.82
C ALA A 118 -1.11 4.05 6.01
N LEU A 119 -0.99 4.14 4.69
CA LEU A 119 -2.15 4.38 3.81
C LEU A 119 -3.14 3.23 3.89
N ALA A 120 -2.66 1.98 3.76
CA ALA A 120 -3.52 0.81 3.87
C ALA A 120 -4.19 0.71 5.25
N GLY A 121 -3.46 0.99 6.34
CA GLY A 121 -4.01 1.00 7.69
C GLY A 121 -5.09 2.06 7.91
N ARG A 122 -4.89 3.28 7.38
CA ARG A 122 -5.88 4.36 7.44
C ARG A 122 -7.18 3.96 6.73
N LEU A 123 -7.07 3.52 5.48
CA LEU A 123 -8.23 3.12 4.69
C LEU A 123 -8.91 1.86 5.26
N LEU A 124 -8.13 0.95 5.81
CA LEU A 124 -8.66 -0.24 6.48
C LEU A 124 -9.41 0.11 7.77
N ALA A 125 -8.94 1.10 8.53
CA ALA A 125 -9.64 1.55 9.75
C ALA A 125 -11.05 2.06 9.44
N GLU A 126 -11.22 2.84 8.38
CA GLU A 126 -12.55 3.26 7.90
C GLU A 126 -13.36 2.07 7.37
N PHE A 127 -12.73 1.22 6.57
CA PHE A 127 -13.37 0.07 5.95
C PHE A 127 -13.89 -0.95 6.96
N GLN A 128 -13.15 -1.20 8.03
CA GLN A 128 -13.57 -2.15 9.08
C GLN A 128 -14.30 -1.52 10.26
N GLY A 129 -14.41 -0.17 10.29
CA GLY A 129 -15.06 0.55 11.39
C GLY A 129 -14.34 0.38 12.73
N GLY A 130 -13.02 0.22 12.72
CA GLY A 130 -12.22 -0.02 13.91
C GLY A 130 -10.74 0.33 13.72
N PRO A 131 -9.99 0.55 14.80
CA PRO A 131 -8.61 1.03 14.73
C PRO A 131 -7.67 -0.01 14.11
N VAL A 132 -6.66 0.49 13.42
CA VAL A 132 -5.53 -0.29 12.89
C VAL A 132 -4.23 0.24 13.49
N PRO A 133 -3.83 -0.26 14.66
CA PRO A 133 -2.69 0.30 15.40
C PRO A 133 -1.34 -0.01 14.76
N ASP A 134 -1.25 -1.08 14.00
CA ASP A 134 0.00 -1.49 13.35
C ASP A 134 -0.23 -2.15 11.99
N GLY A 135 0.84 -2.19 11.20
CA GLY A 135 0.96 -3.00 10.00
C GLY A 135 2.11 -4.00 10.16
N LEU A 136 2.16 -4.99 9.29
CA LEU A 136 3.15 -6.06 9.31
C LEU A 136 3.93 -6.10 8.00
N ALA A 137 5.24 -6.20 8.09
CA ALA A 137 6.09 -6.53 6.96
C ALA A 137 6.64 -7.94 7.11
N LEU A 138 6.48 -8.75 6.09
CA LEU A 138 7.04 -10.09 6.00
C LEU A 138 8.29 -10.06 5.13
N ALA A 139 9.36 -10.68 5.61
CA ALA A 139 10.55 -10.94 4.84
C ALA A 139 10.90 -12.42 4.95
N GLY A 140 11.37 -13.01 3.88
CA GLY A 140 11.82 -14.39 3.89
C GLY A 140 13.12 -14.53 3.12
N SER A 141 14.05 -15.26 3.69
CA SER A 141 15.21 -15.80 2.98
C SER A 141 15.28 -17.28 3.31
N GLY A 142 14.94 -18.11 2.34
CA GLY A 142 14.97 -19.56 2.51
C GLY A 142 13.94 -20.08 3.53
N ARG A 143 14.39 -20.68 4.63
CA ARG A 143 13.52 -21.38 5.59
C ARG A 143 12.98 -20.50 6.73
N ARG A 144 13.36 -19.23 6.81
CA ARG A 144 13.00 -18.35 7.93
C ARG A 144 12.13 -17.17 7.46
N LEU A 145 10.93 -17.09 8.03
CA LEU A 145 10.05 -15.94 7.87
C LEU A 145 10.31 -14.94 8.97
N GLU A 146 10.78 -13.75 8.60
CA GLU A 146 10.90 -12.60 9.50
C GLU A 146 9.62 -11.79 9.48
N ARG A 147 9.14 -11.39 10.66
CA ARG A 147 7.93 -10.59 10.87
C ARG A 147 8.31 -9.29 11.57
N GLU A 148 8.17 -8.17 10.92
CA GLU A 148 8.46 -6.84 11.48
C GLU A 148 7.16 -6.05 11.61
N ARG A 149 6.78 -5.70 12.85
CA ARG A 149 5.61 -4.86 13.12
C ARG A 149 6.00 -3.39 13.03
N LEU A 150 5.14 -2.61 12.37
CA LEU A 150 5.27 -1.17 12.26
C LEU A 150 4.08 -0.49 12.93
N PRO A 151 4.26 0.27 14.02
CA PRO A 151 3.21 1.10 14.58
C PRO A 151 2.76 2.18 13.58
N LEU A 152 1.44 2.31 13.39
CA LEU A 152 0.82 3.28 12.48
C LEU A 152 0.36 4.52 13.27
N GLY A 153 1.30 5.12 14.02
CA GLY A 153 1.02 6.26 14.90
C GLY A 153 0.93 7.60 14.18
N ASN A 154 0.56 8.64 14.94
CA ASN A 154 0.30 9.99 14.43
C ASN A 154 1.49 10.61 13.67
N SER A 155 2.72 10.38 14.11
CA SER A 155 3.91 10.92 13.45
C SER A 155 4.06 10.38 12.01
N LEU A 156 3.83 9.07 11.83
CA LEU A 156 3.89 8.45 10.50
C LEU A 156 2.74 8.94 9.62
N ASN A 157 1.53 9.08 10.19
CA ASN A 157 0.37 9.59 9.47
C ASN A 157 0.57 11.04 9.01
N ARG A 158 1.13 11.93 9.84
CA ARG A 158 1.49 13.30 9.42
C ARG A 158 2.49 13.31 8.27
N GLN A 159 3.53 12.47 8.32
CA GLN A 159 4.50 12.34 7.23
C GLN A 159 3.85 11.84 5.93
N LEU A 160 2.87 10.95 6.05
CA LEU A 160 2.06 10.48 4.90
C LEU A 160 1.25 11.63 4.34
N ASP A 161 0.53 12.41 5.18
CA ASP A 161 -0.27 13.56 4.76
C ASP A 161 0.57 14.59 4.01
N ASP A 162 1.72 14.99 4.54
CA ASP A 162 2.65 15.89 3.87
C ASP A 162 3.08 15.37 2.49
N SER A 163 3.26 14.05 2.38
CA SER A 163 3.66 13.42 1.12
C SER A 163 2.51 13.35 0.12
N LEU A 164 1.30 13.11 0.58
CA LEU A 164 0.08 13.11 -0.25
C LEU A 164 -0.26 14.52 -0.73
N LEU A 165 -0.14 15.54 0.11
CA LEU A 165 -0.33 16.94 -0.27
C LEU A 165 0.64 17.37 -1.37
N ARG A 166 1.93 17.06 -1.23
CA ARG A 166 2.93 17.33 -2.27
C ARG A 166 2.61 16.57 -3.57
N LEU A 167 2.18 15.33 -3.47
CA LEU A 167 1.77 14.54 -4.63
C LEU A 167 0.55 15.16 -5.30
N SER A 168 -0.47 15.54 -4.54
CA SER A 168 -1.67 16.22 -5.06
C SER A 168 -1.31 17.50 -5.79
N ALA A 169 -0.46 18.34 -5.19
CA ALA A 169 0.03 19.56 -5.83
C ALA A 169 0.75 19.27 -7.15
N ASP A 170 1.60 18.24 -7.18
CA ASP A 170 2.28 17.84 -8.41
C ASP A 170 1.32 17.33 -9.49
N LEU A 171 0.34 16.52 -9.11
CA LEU A 171 -0.64 15.95 -10.04
C LEU A 171 -1.60 17.00 -10.63
N ASN A 172 -1.78 18.13 -9.96
CA ASN A 172 -2.63 19.22 -10.42
C ASN A 172 -1.86 20.30 -11.25
N ARG A 173 -0.58 20.10 -11.50
CA ARG A 173 0.20 21.02 -12.35
C ARG A 173 -0.18 20.86 -13.81
N THR A 174 -0.10 21.96 -14.56
CA THR A 174 -0.26 21.98 -16.01
C THR A 174 0.90 21.24 -16.70
N ASP A 175 2.13 21.46 -16.19
CA ASP A 175 3.34 20.90 -16.75
C ASP A 175 3.95 19.82 -15.85
N PRO A 176 4.62 18.82 -16.44
CA PRO A 176 5.25 17.77 -15.67
C PRO A 176 6.35 18.33 -14.77
N PRO A 177 6.48 17.86 -13.52
CA PRO A 177 7.59 18.22 -12.65
C PRO A 177 8.95 17.97 -13.32
N ALA A 178 9.95 18.79 -12.98
CA ALA A 178 11.30 18.65 -13.52
C ALA A 178 11.86 17.22 -13.32
N LEU A 179 12.77 16.83 -14.20
CA LEU A 179 13.50 15.57 -14.05
C LEU A 179 14.28 15.57 -12.73
N THR A 180 14.29 14.43 -12.07
CA THR A 180 15.12 14.28 -10.87
C THR A 180 16.59 14.25 -11.25
N ALA A 181 17.44 14.94 -10.48
CA ALA A 181 18.89 14.86 -10.61
C ALA A 181 19.45 13.46 -10.24
N ASP A 182 18.68 12.65 -9.54
CA ASP A 182 19.07 11.30 -9.15
C ASP A 182 18.80 10.30 -10.29
N ARG A 183 19.83 10.04 -11.10
CA ARG A 183 19.77 9.09 -12.21
C ARG A 183 19.31 7.69 -11.81
N ARG A 184 19.57 7.25 -10.57
CA ARG A 184 19.12 5.93 -10.06
C ARG A 184 17.60 5.83 -9.97
N LYS A 185 16.92 6.97 -9.77
CA LYS A 185 15.45 7.02 -9.80
C LYS A 185 14.89 6.99 -11.21
N CYS A 186 15.64 7.52 -12.18
CA CYS A 186 15.21 7.52 -13.58
C CYS A 186 15.28 6.15 -14.24
N THR A 187 16.20 5.29 -13.87
CA THR A 187 16.28 3.91 -14.40
C THR A 187 15.07 3.05 -14.04
N LEU A 188 14.22 3.50 -13.11
CA LEU A 188 12.98 2.85 -12.74
C LEU A 188 11.76 3.40 -13.50
N CYS A 189 11.97 4.35 -14.42
CA CYS A 189 10.91 5.02 -15.18
C CYS A 189 10.80 4.52 -16.64
N SER A 190 11.64 3.58 -17.03
CA SER A 190 11.55 2.89 -18.32
C SER A 190 10.54 1.75 -18.30
#